data_012affd066d2b2e8daaf43a8fba37609
#
_entry.id   012affd066d2b2e8daaf43a8fba37609
#
_cell.length_a   1.000
_cell.length_b   1.000
_cell.length_c   1.000
_cell.angle_alpha   90.00
_cell.angle_beta   90.00
_cell.angle_gamma   90.00
#
_symmetry.space_group_name_H-M   'P 1'
#
loop_
_entity.id
_entity.type
_entity.pdbx_description
1 polymer ?
#
loop_
_entity_poly.entity_id
_entity_poly.type
_entity_poly.pdbx_seq_one_letter_code
_entity_poly.pdbx_strand_id
1 'polypeptide(L)'
;MVRDALRDAGTGMTAPPTPGFWRMVGRACTRRCCVCGSGHLFHRWTRMVARCPGCGYLFEREDGQFIGAVGMNTVITFGLLLVVLVSGFIATSPDTPAVPLALIGAGIAVIAPVVIYPFSKTTWTAIDLVMTPLEPGEAPLLATIGATATATAAAAAAVAEQAR
;
A
#
# COMPACT_ATOMS: atom_id res chain seq x y z
N MET A 1 11.06 15.14 11.71
CA MET A 1 10.30 15.39 12.96
C MET A 1 9.49 14.18 13.43
N VAL A 2 8.48 13.69 12.68
CA VAL A 2 7.68 12.50 13.13
C VAL A 2 8.56 11.24 13.18
N ARG A 3 9.45 11.05 12.24
CA ARG A 3 10.40 9.93 12.17
C ARG A 3 11.39 9.92 13.32
N ASP A 4 11.91 11.08 13.69
CA ASP A 4 12.88 11.21 14.77
C ASP A 4 12.22 10.87 16.12
N ALA A 5 10.99 11.34 16.35
CA ALA A 5 10.24 11.01 17.56
C ALA A 5 9.88 9.49 17.65
N LEU A 6 9.69 8.82 16.52
CA LEU A 6 9.44 7.37 16.48
C LEU A 6 10.73 6.57 16.70
N ARG A 7 11.88 7.07 16.24
CA ARG A 7 13.19 6.48 16.55
C ARG A 7 13.53 6.51 18.03
N ASP A 8 13.29 7.62 18.67
CA ASP A 8 13.59 7.80 20.11
C ASP A 8 12.67 6.92 20.99
N ALA A 9 11.41 6.71 20.56
CA ALA A 9 10.48 5.81 21.24
C ALA A 9 10.77 4.32 20.97
N GLY A 10 11.54 3.99 19.94
CA GLY A 10 11.83 2.63 19.50
C GLY A 10 13.13 2.02 20.00
N THR A 11 13.90 2.73 20.86
CA THR A 11 15.14 2.22 21.44
C THR A 11 14.86 1.00 22.31
N GLY A 12 15.09 -0.19 21.74
CA GLY A 12 14.87 -1.49 22.38
C GLY A 12 13.86 -2.41 21.67
N MET A 13 13.12 -1.91 20.66
CA MET A 13 12.19 -2.71 19.88
C MET A 13 12.84 -3.14 18.56
N THR A 14 12.84 -4.44 18.29
CA THR A 14 13.24 -4.97 16.98
C THR A 14 12.20 -4.59 15.93
N ALA A 15 12.65 -4.13 14.76
CA ALA A 15 11.75 -3.86 13.65
C ALA A 15 10.96 -5.13 13.29
N PRO A 16 9.64 -5.06 13.13
CA PRO A 16 8.86 -6.22 12.71
C PRO A 16 9.31 -6.66 11.31
N PRO A 17 9.29 -7.98 11.02
CA PRO A 17 9.69 -8.49 9.72
C PRO A 17 8.76 -7.92 8.63
N THR A 18 9.35 -7.27 7.62
CA THR A 18 8.60 -6.79 6.46
C THR A 18 8.11 -8.00 5.65
N PRO A 19 6.83 -8.04 5.25
CA PRO A 19 6.33 -9.08 4.36
C PRO A 19 7.06 -9.05 3.02
N GLY A 20 7.17 -10.20 2.35
CA GLY A 20 7.78 -10.25 1.02
C GLY A 20 7.04 -9.36 0.01
N PHE A 21 7.80 -8.81 -0.96
CA PHE A 21 7.33 -7.84 -1.97
C PHE A 21 6.00 -8.23 -2.63
N TRP A 22 5.89 -9.43 -3.17
CA TRP A 22 4.67 -9.89 -3.87
C TRP A 22 3.46 -9.97 -2.96
N ARG A 23 3.67 -10.28 -1.67
CA ARG A 23 2.61 -10.29 -0.66
C ARG A 23 2.15 -8.87 -0.34
N MET A 24 3.07 -7.90 -0.26
CA MET A 24 2.73 -6.48 -0.05
C MET A 24 1.94 -5.92 -1.24
N VAL A 25 2.40 -6.17 -2.47
CA VAL A 25 1.72 -5.72 -3.69
C VAL A 25 0.34 -6.36 -3.82
N GLY A 26 0.22 -7.68 -3.61
CA GLY A 26 -1.08 -8.36 -3.67
C GLY A 26 -2.09 -7.82 -2.66
N ARG A 27 -1.65 -7.50 -1.42
CA ARG A 27 -2.49 -6.84 -0.41
C ARG A 27 -2.86 -5.42 -0.83
N ALA A 28 -1.92 -4.66 -1.37
CA ALA A 28 -2.13 -3.30 -1.85
C ALA A 28 -3.16 -3.25 -2.98
N CYS A 29 -3.09 -4.17 -3.94
CA CYS A 29 -4.07 -4.30 -5.03
C CYS A 29 -5.49 -4.63 -4.54
N THR A 30 -5.63 -5.22 -3.34
CA THR A 30 -6.93 -5.46 -2.70
C THR A 30 -7.32 -4.38 -1.68
N ARG A 31 -6.67 -3.22 -1.69
CA ARG A 31 -6.89 -2.09 -0.77
C ARG A 31 -6.72 -2.49 0.70
N ARG A 32 -5.82 -3.41 0.98
CA ARG A 32 -5.46 -3.88 2.31
C ARG A 32 -4.12 -3.34 2.75
N CYS A 33 -3.88 -3.30 4.05
CA CYS A 33 -2.59 -2.90 4.59
C CYS A 33 -1.47 -3.80 4.08
N CYS A 34 -0.46 -3.22 3.45
CA CYS A 34 0.70 -3.95 2.93
C CYS A 34 1.47 -4.66 4.04
N VAL A 35 1.50 -4.11 5.26
CA VAL A 35 2.20 -4.67 6.41
C VAL A 35 1.43 -5.84 7.03
N CYS A 36 0.23 -5.63 7.58
CA CYS A 36 -0.52 -6.65 8.31
C CYS A 36 -1.63 -7.34 7.52
N GLY A 37 -2.08 -6.74 6.40
CA GLY A 37 -3.18 -7.26 5.59
C GLY A 37 -4.58 -6.86 6.08
N SER A 38 -4.69 -6.03 7.13
CA SER A 38 -5.97 -5.50 7.61
C SER A 38 -6.68 -4.70 6.54
N GLY A 39 -8.00 -4.81 6.46
CA GLY A 39 -8.87 -3.99 5.62
C GLY A 39 -9.27 -2.68 6.30
N HIS A 40 -10.34 -2.04 5.77
CA HIS A 40 -10.94 -0.81 6.31
C HIS A 40 -9.97 0.38 6.36
N LEU A 41 -9.09 0.49 5.34
CA LEU A 41 -8.11 1.57 5.24
C LEU A 41 -8.70 2.88 4.73
N PHE A 42 -9.91 2.87 4.19
CA PHE A 42 -10.54 4.04 3.59
C PHE A 42 -11.87 4.35 4.29
N HIS A 43 -12.02 5.59 4.76
CA HIS A 43 -13.30 6.11 5.26
C HIS A 43 -14.24 6.50 4.11
N ARG A 44 -13.68 7.03 3.02
CA ARG A 44 -14.34 7.36 1.75
C ARG A 44 -13.47 6.86 0.61
N TRP A 45 -13.96 6.96 -0.62
CA TRP A 45 -13.25 6.45 -1.79
C TRP A 45 -11.77 6.84 -1.86
N THR A 46 -11.44 8.10 -1.58
CA THR A 46 -10.08 8.65 -1.67
C THR A 46 -9.41 8.94 -0.33
N ARG A 47 -10.18 8.97 0.79
CA ARG A 47 -9.65 9.29 2.11
C ARG A 47 -9.20 8.05 2.85
N MET A 48 -7.89 7.90 2.93
CA MET A 48 -7.23 6.85 3.68
C MET A 48 -7.12 7.24 5.17
N VAL A 49 -7.17 6.26 6.07
CA VAL A 49 -6.88 6.46 7.50
C VAL A 49 -5.43 6.84 7.70
N ALA A 50 -5.13 7.69 8.68
CA ALA A 50 -3.75 8.09 8.97
C ALA A 50 -2.92 6.90 9.49
N ARG A 51 -3.53 6.05 10.32
CA ARG A 51 -2.88 4.85 10.87
C ARG A 51 -3.70 3.60 10.59
N CYS A 52 -3.00 2.49 10.35
CA CYS A 52 -3.64 1.20 10.17
C CYS A 52 -4.34 0.74 11.47
N PRO A 53 -5.63 0.37 11.43
CA PRO A 53 -6.31 -0.12 12.62
C PRO A 53 -5.78 -1.46 13.14
N GLY A 54 -5.12 -2.25 12.28
CA GLY A 54 -4.61 -3.57 12.64
C GLY A 54 -3.17 -3.60 13.15
N CYS A 55 -2.29 -2.70 12.67
CA CYS A 55 -0.88 -2.72 13.07
C CYS A 55 -0.34 -1.39 13.58
N GLY A 56 -1.14 -0.31 13.49
CA GLY A 56 -0.71 1.03 13.90
C GLY A 56 0.23 1.74 12.92
N TYR A 57 0.57 1.11 11.77
CA TYR A 57 1.45 1.69 10.76
C TYR A 57 0.93 3.03 10.28
N LEU A 58 1.80 4.05 10.27
CA LEU A 58 1.49 5.39 9.79
C LEU A 58 1.68 5.43 8.26
N PHE A 59 0.59 5.69 7.53
CA PHE A 59 0.62 5.67 6.05
C PHE A 59 1.31 6.90 5.45
N GLU A 60 1.32 8.02 6.12
CA GLU A 60 1.99 9.25 5.70
C GLU A 60 3.15 9.51 6.65
N ARG A 61 4.32 8.97 6.31
CA ARG A 61 5.56 9.08 7.10
C ARG A 61 6.27 10.41 6.90
N GLU A 62 6.13 10.98 5.70
CA GLU A 62 6.73 12.26 5.30
C GLU A 62 5.67 13.13 4.63
N ASP A 63 5.80 14.44 4.82
CA ASP A 63 4.95 15.42 4.16
C ASP A 63 5.08 15.26 2.63
N GLY A 64 3.96 15.06 1.95
CA GLY A 64 3.94 14.86 0.50
C GLY A 64 4.20 13.43 0.02
N GLN A 65 4.27 12.43 0.89
CA GLN A 65 4.46 11.02 0.50
C GLN A 65 3.45 10.56 -0.56
N PHE A 66 2.22 11.08 -0.56
CA PHE A 66 1.21 10.75 -1.57
C PHE A 66 1.41 11.42 -2.92
N ILE A 67 2.40 12.29 -3.11
CA ILE A 67 2.78 12.83 -4.43
C ILE A 67 3.20 11.68 -5.36
N GLY A 68 3.92 10.69 -4.84
CA GLY A 68 4.26 9.49 -5.59
C GLY A 68 3.05 8.66 -6.00
N ALA A 69 2.00 8.60 -5.15
CA ALA A 69 0.74 7.95 -5.51
C ALA A 69 0.01 8.68 -6.66
N VAL A 70 0.08 10.00 -6.70
CA VAL A 70 -0.46 10.80 -7.82
C VAL A 70 0.34 10.54 -9.10
N GLY A 71 1.67 10.53 -9.00
CA GLY A 71 2.55 10.20 -10.12
C GLY A 71 2.25 8.81 -10.70
N MET A 72 2.13 7.79 -9.84
CA MET A 72 1.77 6.44 -10.25
C MET A 72 0.37 6.40 -10.91
N ASN A 73 -0.62 7.08 -10.33
CA ASN A 73 -1.96 7.17 -10.91
C ASN A 73 -1.93 7.76 -12.31
N THR A 74 -1.13 8.82 -12.52
CA THR A 74 -0.93 9.45 -13.82
C THR A 74 -0.33 8.47 -14.82
N VAL A 75 0.76 7.78 -14.46
CA VAL A 75 1.42 6.81 -15.36
C VAL A 75 0.47 5.67 -15.75
N ILE A 76 -0.29 5.12 -14.80
CA ILE A 76 -1.25 4.03 -15.07
C ILE A 76 -2.37 4.54 -15.99
N THR A 77 -2.91 5.73 -15.73
CA THR A 77 -3.98 6.31 -16.56
C THR A 77 -3.50 6.59 -17.98
N PHE A 78 -2.31 7.16 -18.14
CA PHE A 78 -1.71 7.39 -19.45
C PHE A 78 -1.45 6.08 -20.20
N GLY A 79 -0.91 5.08 -19.53
CA GLY A 79 -0.70 3.74 -20.10
C GLY A 79 -2.00 3.12 -20.58
N LEU A 80 -3.05 3.16 -19.75
CA LEU A 80 -4.38 2.67 -20.10
C LEU A 80 -4.96 3.42 -21.32
N LEU A 81 -4.87 4.74 -21.32
CA LEU A 81 -5.33 5.57 -22.42
C LEU A 81 -4.60 5.24 -23.72
N LEU A 82 -3.28 5.10 -23.67
CA LEU A 82 -2.46 4.73 -24.83
C LEU A 82 -2.87 3.36 -25.38
N VAL A 83 -3.02 2.35 -24.51
CA VAL A 83 -3.44 1.00 -24.93
C VAL A 83 -4.81 1.03 -25.60
N VAL A 84 -5.80 1.74 -25.03
CA VAL A 84 -7.14 1.82 -25.59
C VAL A 84 -7.15 2.56 -26.94
N LEU A 85 -6.44 3.69 -27.05
CA LEU A 85 -6.40 4.46 -28.28
C LEU A 85 -5.65 3.70 -29.40
N VAL A 86 -4.51 3.09 -29.09
CA VAL A 86 -3.74 2.32 -30.09
C VAL A 86 -4.51 1.07 -30.53
N SER A 87 -5.08 0.33 -29.58
CA SER A 87 -5.89 -0.86 -29.93
C SER A 87 -7.16 -0.49 -30.70
N GLY A 88 -7.82 0.60 -30.33
CA GLY A 88 -8.97 1.13 -31.05
C GLY A 88 -8.61 1.54 -32.47
N PHE A 89 -7.49 2.24 -32.66
CA PHE A 89 -7.00 2.62 -33.97
C PHE A 89 -6.68 1.41 -34.86
N ILE A 90 -5.96 0.43 -34.33
CA ILE A 90 -5.61 -0.80 -35.07
C ILE A 90 -6.88 -1.59 -35.44
N ALA A 91 -7.83 -1.72 -34.51
CA ALA A 91 -9.05 -2.48 -34.74
C ALA A 91 -10.00 -1.86 -35.77
N THR A 92 -9.93 -0.53 -35.95
CA THR A 92 -10.84 0.21 -36.84
C THR A 92 -10.18 0.70 -38.13
N SER A 93 -8.89 0.41 -38.34
CA SER A 93 -8.16 0.74 -39.58
C SER A 93 -8.72 -0.06 -40.77
N PRO A 94 -8.88 0.52 -42.00
CA PRO A 94 -8.46 1.87 -42.41
C PRO A 94 -9.47 3.00 -42.11
N ASP A 95 -10.74 2.67 -41.80
CA ASP A 95 -11.82 3.67 -41.60
C ASP A 95 -12.01 4.01 -40.12
N THR A 96 -10.99 4.67 -39.53
CA THR A 96 -10.98 4.98 -38.11
C THR A 96 -12.04 6.00 -37.72
N PRO A 97 -13.02 5.65 -36.87
CA PRO A 97 -14.04 6.59 -36.38
C PRO A 97 -13.45 7.52 -35.31
N ALA A 98 -12.90 8.68 -35.74
CA ALA A 98 -12.19 9.58 -34.84
C ALA A 98 -13.04 10.11 -33.69
N VAL A 99 -14.32 10.42 -33.93
CA VAL A 99 -15.22 10.98 -32.89
C VAL A 99 -15.51 10.01 -31.77
N PRO A 100 -16.01 8.79 -32.00
CA PRO A 100 -16.23 7.84 -30.91
C PRO A 100 -14.95 7.44 -30.19
N LEU A 101 -13.83 7.31 -30.87
CA LEU A 101 -12.55 7.00 -30.24
C LEU A 101 -12.09 8.14 -29.32
N ALA A 102 -12.27 9.39 -29.73
CA ALA A 102 -11.97 10.57 -28.90
C ALA A 102 -12.89 10.64 -27.67
N LEU A 103 -14.19 10.34 -27.81
CA LEU A 103 -15.13 10.32 -26.68
C LEU A 103 -14.80 9.23 -25.67
N ILE A 104 -14.44 8.03 -26.11
CA ILE A 104 -13.97 6.94 -25.25
C ILE A 104 -12.70 7.36 -24.51
N GLY A 105 -11.72 7.93 -25.22
CA GLY A 105 -10.50 8.44 -24.63
C GLY A 105 -10.73 9.52 -23.59
N ALA A 106 -11.61 10.49 -23.88
CA ALA A 106 -11.99 11.54 -22.94
C ALA A 106 -12.69 10.95 -21.69
N GLY A 107 -13.59 9.99 -21.86
CA GLY A 107 -14.23 9.29 -20.76
C GLY A 107 -13.22 8.57 -19.85
N ILE A 108 -12.27 7.86 -20.44
CA ILE A 108 -11.19 7.19 -19.69
C ILE A 108 -10.32 8.21 -18.97
N ALA A 109 -9.93 9.31 -19.62
CA ALA A 109 -9.08 10.33 -19.03
C ALA A 109 -9.70 10.98 -17.77
N VAL A 110 -11.04 11.05 -17.68
CA VAL A 110 -11.75 11.60 -16.52
C VAL A 110 -12.04 10.53 -15.46
N ILE A 111 -12.51 9.36 -15.86
CA ILE A 111 -13.02 8.33 -14.95
C ILE A 111 -11.88 7.50 -14.34
N ALA A 112 -10.91 7.09 -15.17
CA ALA A 112 -9.85 6.19 -14.73
C ALA A 112 -9.01 6.75 -13.56
N PRO A 113 -8.56 8.02 -13.54
CA PRO A 113 -7.81 8.56 -12.41
C PRO A 113 -8.58 8.47 -11.09
N VAL A 114 -9.88 8.73 -11.11
CA VAL A 114 -10.72 8.70 -9.91
C VAL A 114 -10.89 7.27 -9.37
N VAL A 115 -11.08 6.31 -10.27
CA VAL A 115 -11.25 4.88 -9.92
C VAL A 115 -9.93 4.26 -9.45
N ILE A 116 -8.83 4.58 -10.10
CA ILE A 116 -7.50 3.99 -9.82
C ILE A 116 -6.85 4.61 -8.59
N TYR A 117 -7.19 5.84 -8.22
CA TYR A 117 -6.52 6.59 -7.16
C TYR A 117 -6.38 5.86 -5.81
N PRO A 118 -7.41 5.19 -5.25
CA PRO A 118 -7.26 4.46 -3.98
C PRO A 118 -6.28 3.28 -4.09
N PHE A 119 -6.22 2.63 -5.25
CA PHE A 119 -5.26 1.56 -5.52
C PHE A 119 -3.84 2.11 -5.65
N SER A 120 -3.68 3.26 -6.29
CA SER A 120 -2.39 3.95 -6.40
C SER A 120 -1.82 4.31 -5.04
N LYS A 121 -2.66 4.77 -4.10
CA LYS A 121 -2.22 5.05 -2.71
C LYS A 121 -1.68 3.81 -2.00
N THR A 122 -2.42 2.72 -2.01
CA THR A 122 -1.99 1.48 -1.33
C THR A 122 -0.78 0.85 -2.00
N THR A 123 -0.72 0.88 -3.34
CA THR A 123 0.41 0.34 -4.09
C THR A 123 1.66 1.19 -3.90
N TRP A 124 1.51 2.53 -3.90
CA TRP A 124 2.63 3.42 -3.59
C TRP A 124 3.21 3.15 -2.20
N THR A 125 2.37 2.98 -1.17
CA THR A 125 2.82 2.62 0.17
C THR A 125 3.60 1.29 0.18
N ALA A 126 3.21 0.31 -0.65
CA ALA A 126 3.95 -0.94 -0.74
C ALA A 126 5.32 -0.75 -1.41
N ILE A 127 5.42 0.09 -2.43
CA ILE A 127 6.69 0.44 -3.10
C ILE A 127 7.59 1.23 -2.14
N ASP A 128 7.03 2.23 -1.47
CA ASP A 128 7.74 3.03 -0.47
C ASP A 128 8.36 2.16 0.63
N LEU A 129 7.63 1.15 1.11
CA LEU A 129 8.15 0.19 2.10
C LEU A 129 9.29 -0.71 1.58
N VAL A 130 9.37 -0.92 0.28
CA VAL A 130 10.53 -1.62 -0.33
C VAL A 130 11.74 -0.71 -0.38
N MET A 131 11.53 0.57 -0.69
CA MET A 131 12.61 1.57 -0.77
C MET A 131 13.09 1.99 0.62
N THR A 132 12.14 2.11 1.54
CA THR A 132 12.39 2.55 2.93
C THR A 132 11.74 1.55 3.88
N PRO A 133 12.48 0.49 4.30
CA PRO A 133 11.96 -0.55 5.18
C PRO A 133 11.42 0.01 6.51
N LEU A 134 10.58 -0.81 7.18
CA LEU A 134 10.01 -0.46 8.48
C LEU A 134 11.11 -0.22 9.51
N GLU A 135 11.02 0.93 10.19
CA GLU A 135 11.85 1.23 11.36
C GLU A 135 11.19 0.72 12.65
N PRO A 136 12.00 0.49 13.72
CA PRO A 136 11.45 0.15 15.03
C PRO A 136 10.45 1.22 15.50
N GLY A 137 9.27 0.81 15.98
CA GLY A 137 8.21 1.72 16.44
C GLY A 137 7.19 2.16 15.37
N GLU A 138 7.43 1.96 14.08
CA GLU A 138 6.49 2.37 13.02
C GLU A 138 5.21 1.50 12.96
N ALA A 139 5.25 0.29 13.46
CA ALA A 139 4.10 -0.62 13.58
C ALA A 139 3.96 -1.17 15.01
N PRO A 140 3.61 -0.32 15.98
CA PRO A 140 3.68 -0.64 17.41
C PRO A 140 2.82 -1.84 17.80
N LEU A 141 1.66 -2.01 17.19
CA LEU A 141 0.78 -3.14 17.49
C LEU A 141 1.35 -4.49 17.02
N LEU A 142 2.13 -4.53 15.94
CA LEU A 142 2.83 -5.75 15.51
C LEU A 142 3.97 -6.10 16.45
N ALA A 143 4.71 -5.13 16.93
CA ALA A 143 5.77 -5.34 17.92
C ALA A 143 5.20 -5.92 19.22
N THR A 144 4.07 -5.39 19.70
CA THR A 144 3.39 -5.91 20.89
C THR A 144 2.90 -7.35 20.68
N ILE A 145 2.25 -7.65 19.55
CA ILE A 145 1.77 -9.00 19.22
C ILE A 145 2.95 -9.98 19.09
N GLY A 146 4.04 -9.56 18.45
CA GLY A 146 5.26 -10.36 18.35
C GLY A 146 5.88 -10.66 19.71
N ALA A 147 5.98 -9.67 20.59
CA ALA A 147 6.52 -9.83 21.94
C ALA A 147 5.67 -10.78 22.80
N THR A 148 4.33 -10.67 22.72
CA THR A 148 3.44 -11.60 23.44
C THR A 148 3.53 -13.01 22.91
N ALA A 149 3.62 -13.20 21.59
CA ALA A 149 3.76 -14.52 20.99
C ALA A 149 5.07 -15.20 21.37
N THR A 150 6.19 -14.47 21.37
CA THR A 150 7.49 -15.02 21.81
C THR A 150 7.51 -15.33 23.30
N ALA A 151 6.91 -14.50 24.15
CA ALA A 151 6.79 -14.76 25.58
C ALA A 151 5.95 -16.00 25.86
N THR A 152 4.83 -16.17 25.15
CA THR A 152 3.97 -17.37 25.30
C THR A 152 4.68 -18.63 24.84
N ALA A 153 5.42 -18.57 23.72
CA ALA A 153 6.20 -19.70 23.22
C ALA A 153 7.33 -20.08 24.19
N ALA A 154 8.02 -19.10 24.77
CA ALA A 154 9.06 -19.33 25.76
C ALA A 154 8.50 -19.96 27.07
N ALA A 155 7.35 -19.49 27.54
CA ALA A 155 6.66 -20.07 28.69
C ALA A 155 6.22 -21.52 28.43
N ALA A 156 5.68 -21.80 27.25
CA ALA A 156 5.30 -23.15 26.86
C ALA A 156 6.51 -24.11 26.79
N ALA A 157 7.64 -23.63 26.26
CA ALA A 157 8.89 -24.40 26.22
C ALA A 157 9.43 -24.69 27.59
N ALA A 158 9.40 -23.73 28.53
CA ALA A 158 9.82 -23.91 29.92
C ALA A 158 8.97 -24.96 30.68
N VAL A 159 7.65 -24.94 30.46
CA VAL A 159 6.72 -25.94 31.02
C VAL A 159 7.02 -27.34 30.48
N ALA A 160 7.29 -27.45 29.18
CA ALA A 160 7.64 -28.73 28.55
C ALA A 160 8.97 -29.30 29.05
N GLU A 161 9.95 -28.46 29.39
CA GLU A 161 11.23 -28.85 29.95
C GLU A 161 11.09 -29.36 31.38
N GLN A 162 10.20 -28.74 32.20
CA GLN A 162 9.92 -29.17 33.57
C GLN A 162 9.14 -30.49 33.64
N ALA A 163 8.49 -30.92 32.58
CA ALA A 163 7.72 -32.16 32.50
C ALA A 163 8.55 -33.37 32.05
N ARG A 164 9.86 -33.20 31.79
CA ARG A 164 10.81 -34.25 31.43
C ARG A 164 11.60 -34.72 32.63
#